data_6a33fc0494d7fc6c36ad95a79721bda5
#
_entry.id   6a33fc0494d7fc6c36ad95a79721bda5
#
_cell.length_a   1.000
_cell.length_b   1.000
_cell.length_c   1.000
_cell.angle_alpha   90.00
_cell.angle_beta   90.00
_cell.angle_gamma   90.00
#
_symmetry.space_group_name_H-M   'P 1'
#
loop_
_entity.id
_entity.type
_entity.pdbx_description
1 polymer ?
#
loop_
_entity_poly.entity_id
_entity_poly.type
_entity_poly.pdbx_seq_one_letter_code
_entity_poly.pdbx_strand_id
1 'polypeptide(L)'
;MNDKEAVVLIGHGGSPADIPRALVAELKRLEGERQARRVLEMSPREAELDKQVREWPRTPATDPYKFGVEEIAAALAPKLGGRRLVTAYNEFCAPSVENAIEGLVKEGFERILLISTMFTRGGIHAECEIPGIVIETRKKHPRVQVEYAWPFDAGFIADFLAAQLARAVPTPKA
;
A
#
# COMPACT_ATOMS: atom_id res chain seq x y z
N MET A 1 15.17 0.73 22.38
CA MET A 1 14.50 0.78 21.06
C MET A 1 13.67 -0.48 20.96
N ASN A 2 12.46 -0.38 20.45
CA ASN A 2 11.58 -1.56 20.36
C ASN A 2 11.93 -2.29 19.05
N ASP A 3 12.90 -3.21 19.12
CA ASP A 3 13.44 -3.94 17.97
C ASP A 3 12.38 -4.83 17.26
N LYS A 4 11.14 -4.84 17.78
CA LYS A 4 10.03 -5.63 17.29
C LYS A 4 8.91 -4.80 16.66
N GLU A 5 9.17 -3.52 16.37
CA GLU A 5 8.22 -2.65 15.66
C GLU A 5 8.59 -2.48 14.19
N ALA A 6 7.61 -2.60 13.32
CA ALA A 6 7.76 -2.37 11.89
C ALA A 6 6.68 -1.42 11.36
N VAL A 7 6.98 -0.77 10.23
CA VAL A 7 6.06 0.10 9.50
C VAL A 7 5.84 -0.47 8.09
N VAL A 8 4.60 -0.49 7.63
CA VAL A 8 4.24 -0.80 6.26
C VAL A 8 3.73 0.48 5.60
N LEU A 9 4.46 0.97 4.59
CA LEU A 9 3.99 2.05 3.74
C LEU A 9 3.18 1.47 2.58
N ILE A 10 1.90 1.81 2.52
CA ILE A 10 0.96 1.25 1.56
C ILE A 10 0.73 2.24 0.41
N GLY A 11 1.08 1.83 -0.81
CA GLY A 11 0.67 2.47 -2.04
C GLY A 11 -0.59 1.85 -2.63
N HIS A 12 -1.26 2.56 -3.54
CA HIS A 12 -2.35 1.99 -4.32
C HIS A 12 -1.86 0.79 -5.15
N GLY A 13 -0.77 0.97 -5.85
CA GLY A 13 -0.27 0.07 -6.87
C GLY A 13 -0.75 0.46 -8.27
N GLY A 14 -0.02 0.01 -9.28
CA GLY A 14 -0.34 0.23 -10.68
C GLY A 14 0.05 -0.96 -11.54
N SER A 15 -0.62 -1.14 -12.66
CA SER A 15 -0.19 -2.10 -13.68
C SER A 15 0.99 -1.53 -14.47
N PRO A 16 2.06 -2.33 -14.72
CA PRO A 16 3.18 -1.85 -15.51
C PRO A 16 2.78 -1.58 -16.97
N ALA A 17 3.47 -0.63 -17.60
CA ALA A 17 3.12 -0.16 -18.95
C ALA A 17 3.29 -1.23 -20.04
N ASP A 18 4.15 -2.22 -19.81
CA ASP A 18 4.49 -3.30 -20.75
C ASP A 18 3.71 -4.60 -20.51
N ILE A 19 2.82 -4.63 -19.51
CA ILE A 19 1.96 -5.81 -19.29
C ILE A 19 0.88 -5.90 -20.39
N PRO A 20 0.55 -7.10 -20.87
CA PRO A 20 -0.55 -7.27 -21.83
C PRO A 20 -1.88 -6.74 -21.26
N ARG A 21 -2.47 -5.75 -21.92
CA ARG A 21 -3.72 -5.11 -21.48
C ARG A 21 -4.86 -6.11 -21.25
N ALA A 22 -4.89 -7.20 -22.02
CA ALA A 22 -5.89 -8.25 -21.89
C ALA A 22 -5.85 -8.93 -20.52
N LEU A 23 -4.67 -9.15 -19.94
CA LEU A 23 -4.54 -9.74 -18.59
C LEU A 23 -5.14 -8.83 -17.51
N VAL A 24 -4.81 -7.55 -17.56
CA VAL A 24 -5.34 -6.57 -16.61
C VAL A 24 -6.85 -6.39 -16.77
N ALA A 25 -7.34 -6.37 -18.02
CA ALA A 25 -8.77 -6.25 -18.29
C ALA A 25 -9.56 -7.48 -17.80
N GLU A 26 -9.02 -8.70 -17.99
CA GLU A 26 -9.65 -9.92 -17.48
C GLU A 26 -9.67 -9.94 -15.94
N LEU A 27 -8.56 -9.58 -15.29
CA LEU A 27 -8.49 -9.48 -13.83
C LEU A 27 -9.55 -8.52 -13.30
N LYS A 28 -9.60 -7.28 -13.82
CA LYS A 28 -10.58 -6.27 -13.39
C LYS A 28 -12.03 -6.71 -13.62
N ARG A 29 -12.30 -7.42 -14.70
CA ARG A 29 -13.63 -7.97 -14.97
C ARG A 29 -14.04 -9.00 -13.90
N LEU A 30 -13.15 -9.95 -13.58
CA LEU A 30 -13.40 -10.98 -12.56
C LEU A 30 -13.56 -10.38 -11.18
N GLU A 31 -12.72 -9.41 -10.83
CA GLU A 31 -12.82 -8.65 -9.58
C GLU A 31 -14.15 -7.91 -9.48
N GLY A 32 -14.57 -7.20 -10.52
CA GLY A 32 -15.86 -6.52 -10.57
C GLY A 32 -17.06 -7.49 -10.43
N GLU A 33 -17.00 -8.67 -11.07
CA GLU A 33 -18.00 -9.71 -10.92
C GLU A 33 -18.05 -10.27 -9.49
N ARG A 34 -16.90 -10.49 -8.87
CA ARG A 34 -16.80 -10.93 -7.47
C ARG A 34 -17.38 -9.91 -6.51
N GLN A 35 -17.03 -8.64 -6.68
CA GLN A 35 -17.54 -7.54 -5.85
C GLN A 35 -19.04 -7.37 -6.01
N ALA A 36 -19.58 -7.44 -7.24
CA ALA A 36 -21.03 -7.37 -7.50
C ALA A 36 -21.81 -8.50 -6.82
N ARG A 37 -21.20 -9.68 -6.72
CA ARG A 37 -21.78 -10.83 -6.02
C ARG A 37 -21.53 -10.81 -4.50
N ARG A 38 -20.77 -9.85 -3.98
CA ARG A 38 -20.34 -9.75 -2.57
C ARG A 38 -19.65 -11.03 -2.06
N VAL A 39 -18.87 -11.66 -2.94
CA VAL A 39 -18.04 -12.83 -2.58
C VAL A 39 -16.67 -12.33 -2.15
N LEU A 40 -16.15 -12.83 -1.03
CA LEU A 40 -14.85 -12.43 -0.50
C LEU A 40 -13.69 -13.15 -1.18
N GLU A 41 -13.87 -14.44 -1.49
CA GLU A 41 -12.82 -15.27 -2.06
C GLU A 41 -12.69 -15.07 -3.56
N MET A 42 -11.45 -14.94 -4.02
CA MET A 42 -11.13 -14.93 -5.45
C MET A 42 -11.41 -16.30 -6.08
N SER A 43 -11.91 -16.30 -7.31
CA SER A 43 -11.93 -17.52 -8.10
C SER A 43 -10.49 -17.98 -8.40
N PRO A 44 -10.25 -19.29 -8.68
CA PRO A 44 -8.91 -19.77 -9.04
C PRO A 44 -8.28 -18.99 -10.20
N ARG A 45 -9.08 -18.61 -11.19
CA ARG A 45 -8.61 -17.83 -12.34
C ARG A 45 -8.27 -16.40 -11.96
N GLU A 46 -9.07 -15.76 -11.10
CA GLU A 46 -8.79 -14.41 -10.59
C GLU A 46 -7.49 -14.39 -9.78
N ALA A 47 -7.31 -15.37 -8.89
CA ALA A 47 -6.09 -15.49 -8.06
C ALA A 47 -4.83 -15.74 -8.91
N GLU A 48 -4.93 -16.55 -9.97
CA GLU A 48 -3.83 -16.76 -10.91
C GLU A 48 -3.45 -15.46 -11.62
N LEU A 49 -4.44 -14.72 -12.13
CA LEU A 49 -4.22 -13.45 -12.82
C LEU A 49 -3.67 -12.38 -11.88
N ASP A 50 -4.23 -12.25 -10.66
CA ASP A 50 -3.73 -11.32 -9.65
C ASP A 50 -2.25 -11.59 -9.34
N LYS A 51 -1.89 -12.85 -9.12
CA LYS A 51 -0.51 -13.25 -8.92
C LYS A 51 0.38 -12.88 -10.11
N GLN A 52 -0.05 -13.20 -11.33
CA GLN A 52 0.71 -12.91 -12.54
C GLN A 52 0.93 -11.41 -12.75
N VAL A 53 -0.09 -10.58 -12.49
CA VAL A 53 -0.01 -9.12 -12.60
C VAL A 53 0.90 -8.55 -11.50
N ARG A 54 0.77 -9.01 -10.27
CA ARG A 54 1.59 -8.55 -9.14
C ARG A 54 3.06 -8.88 -9.29
N GLU A 55 3.38 -10.07 -9.79
CA GLU A 55 4.74 -10.57 -9.97
C GLU A 55 5.36 -10.16 -11.33
N TRP A 56 4.63 -9.41 -12.18
CA TRP A 56 5.16 -8.93 -13.46
C TRP A 56 6.44 -8.12 -13.24
N PRO A 57 7.52 -8.38 -14.01
CA PRO A 57 8.78 -7.65 -13.89
C PRO A 57 8.57 -6.15 -14.06
N ARG A 58 9.21 -5.35 -13.22
CA ARG A 58 9.04 -3.90 -13.19
C ARG A 58 10.36 -3.17 -13.23
N THR A 59 10.37 -2.06 -13.94
CA THR A 59 11.48 -1.12 -13.99
C THR A 59 10.96 0.31 -13.71
N PRO A 60 11.82 1.28 -13.39
CA PRO A 60 11.38 2.68 -13.26
C PRO A 60 10.65 3.23 -14.50
N ALA A 61 10.97 2.69 -15.70
CA ALA A 61 10.32 3.08 -16.94
C ALA A 61 8.94 2.43 -17.12
N THR A 62 8.76 1.18 -16.67
CA THR A 62 7.50 0.45 -16.85
C THR A 62 6.52 0.65 -15.70
N ASP A 63 7.01 0.99 -14.48
CA ASP A 63 6.16 1.27 -13.33
C ASP A 63 6.72 2.41 -12.47
N PRO A 64 6.66 3.65 -12.95
CA PRO A 64 7.15 4.81 -12.18
C PRO A 64 6.39 5.00 -10.86
N TYR A 65 5.16 4.49 -10.74
CA TYR A 65 4.39 4.59 -9.50
C TYR A 65 5.04 3.79 -8.36
N LYS A 66 5.38 2.51 -8.61
CA LYS A 66 6.06 1.67 -7.62
C LYS A 66 7.35 2.31 -7.14
N PHE A 67 8.19 2.75 -8.07
CA PHE A 67 9.49 3.36 -7.74
C PHE A 67 9.32 4.71 -7.03
N GLY A 68 8.28 5.48 -7.34
CA GLY A 68 7.94 6.69 -6.59
C GLY A 68 7.53 6.40 -5.14
N VAL A 69 6.77 5.33 -4.88
CA VAL A 69 6.47 4.91 -3.49
C VAL A 69 7.73 4.44 -2.76
N GLU A 70 8.63 3.72 -3.44
CA GLU A 70 9.91 3.29 -2.86
C GLU A 70 10.84 4.46 -2.55
N GLU A 71 10.84 5.51 -3.37
CA GLU A 71 11.55 6.77 -3.11
C GLU A 71 11.02 7.46 -1.85
N ILE A 72 9.69 7.54 -1.70
CA ILE A 72 9.06 8.05 -0.48
C ILE A 72 9.46 7.19 0.74
N ALA A 73 9.45 5.87 0.61
CA ALA A 73 9.86 4.96 1.67
C ALA A 73 11.33 5.19 2.07
N ALA A 74 12.23 5.35 1.11
CA ALA A 74 13.64 5.63 1.36
C ALA A 74 13.83 6.96 2.12
N ALA A 75 13.05 8.00 1.79
CA ALA A 75 13.08 9.28 2.48
C ALA A 75 12.42 9.24 3.88
N LEU A 76 11.46 8.33 4.10
CA LEU A 76 10.76 8.15 5.36
C LEU A 76 11.58 7.32 6.37
N ALA A 77 12.27 6.28 5.90
CA ALA A 77 12.99 5.33 6.77
C ALA A 77 13.88 5.99 7.83
N PRO A 78 14.74 6.99 7.53
CA PRO A 78 15.60 7.64 8.54
C PRO A 78 14.79 8.42 9.59
N LYS A 79 13.53 8.72 9.34
CA LYS A 79 12.64 9.47 10.26
C LYS A 79 11.91 8.57 11.25
N LEU A 80 12.01 7.25 11.11
CA LEU A 80 11.27 6.27 11.90
C LEU A 80 12.01 5.76 13.13
N GLY A 81 13.15 6.37 13.49
CA GLY A 81 13.88 6.02 14.70
C GLY A 81 14.40 4.57 14.72
N GLY A 82 14.80 4.06 13.55
CA GLY A 82 15.34 2.71 13.40
C GLY A 82 14.30 1.60 13.19
N ARG A 83 13.00 1.92 13.15
CA ARG A 83 11.98 0.92 12.82
C ARG A 83 12.17 0.35 11.42
N ARG A 84 11.93 -0.94 11.27
CA ARG A 84 11.88 -1.61 9.97
C ARG A 84 10.75 -1.00 9.11
N LEU A 85 11.07 -0.54 7.91
CA LEU A 85 10.09 -0.09 6.93
C LEU A 85 10.05 -1.05 5.75
N VAL A 86 8.85 -1.43 5.35
CA VAL A 86 8.57 -2.15 4.10
C VAL A 86 7.48 -1.44 3.31
N THR A 87 7.48 -1.59 1.99
CA THR A 87 6.41 -1.12 1.12
C THR A 87 5.44 -2.25 0.81
N ALA A 88 4.17 -1.92 0.62
CA ALA A 88 3.12 -2.83 0.16
C ALA A 88 2.14 -2.11 -0.76
N TYR A 89 1.33 -2.87 -1.49
CA TYR A 89 0.41 -2.31 -2.47
C TYR A 89 -0.97 -2.97 -2.39
N ASN A 90 -2.01 -2.17 -2.49
CA ASN A 90 -3.37 -2.68 -2.51
C ASN A 90 -3.66 -3.50 -3.76
N GLU A 91 -3.27 -2.98 -4.94
CA GLU A 91 -3.58 -3.60 -6.23
C GLU A 91 -2.32 -3.79 -7.07
N PHE A 92 -2.37 -4.70 -8.03
CA PHE A 92 -1.49 -4.90 -9.19
C PHE A 92 0.00 -5.10 -8.89
N CYS A 93 0.51 -4.76 -7.73
CA CYS A 93 1.93 -4.79 -7.41
C CYS A 93 2.22 -5.67 -6.18
N ALA A 94 3.34 -6.35 -6.19
CA ALA A 94 3.83 -7.11 -5.03
C ALA A 94 4.78 -6.25 -4.17
N PRO A 95 4.80 -6.53 -2.84
CA PRO A 95 3.93 -7.44 -2.12
C PRO A 95 2.53 -6.83 -1.88
N SER A 96 1.51 -7.68 -1.71
CA SER A 96 0.23 -7.22 -1.18
C SER A 96 0.38 -6.79 0.28
N VAL A 97 -0.61 -6.07 0.82
CA VAL A 97 -0.60 -5.63 2.22
C VAL A 97 -0.54 -6.83 3.16
N GLU A 98 -1.33 -7.87 2.88
CA GLU A 98 -1.34 -9.11 3.65
C GLU A 98 0.02 -9.81 3.62
N ASN A 99 0.62 -9.94 2.43
CA ASN A 99 1.91 -10.59 2.28
C ASN A 99 3.05 -9.84 2.99
N ALA A 100 3.01 -8.52 2.99
CA ALA A 100 3.97 -7.70 3.73
C ALA A 100 3.83 -7.91 5.24
N ILE A 101 2.61 -7.92 5.77
CA ILE A 101 2.34 -8.19 7.18
C ILE A 101 2.80 -9.61 7.55
N GLU A 102 2.41 -10.63 6.77
CA GLU A 102 2.82 -12.02 7.01
C GLU A 102 4.34 -12.19 7.00
N GLY A 103 5.04 -11.48 6.12
CA GLY A 103 6.50 -11.45 6.10
C GLY A 103 7.07 -10.93 7.42
N LEU A 104 6.58 -9.79 7.89
CA LEU A 104 7.01 -9.18 9.14
C LEU A 104 6.70 -10.07 10.37
N VAL A 105 5.53 -10.70 10.40
CA VAL A 105 5.17 -11.66 11.46
C VAL A 105 6.13 -12.85 11.48
N LYS A 106 6.49 -13.39 10.32
CA LYS A 106 7.50 -14.46 10.21
C LYS A 106 8.91 -14.02 10.64
N GLU A 107 9.25 -12.74 10.43
CA GLU A 107 10.49 -12.14 10.91
C GLU A 107 10.49 -11.87 12.42
N GLY A 108 9.35 -12.07 13.10
CA GLY A 108 9.22 -11.94 14.56
C GLY A 108 8.83 -10.55 15.05
N PHE A 109 8.30 -9.68 14.17
CA PHE A 109 7.76 -8.39 14.58
C PHE A 109 6.43 -8.59 15.31
N GLU A 110 6.29 -7.87 16.44
CA GLU A 110 5.12 -7.98 17.33
C GLU A 110 4.19 -6.75 17.22
N ARG A 111 4.69 -5.64 16.70
CA ARG A 111 3.90 -4.44 16.45
C ARG A 111 4.12 -3.94 15.03
N ILE A 112 3.05 -3.83 14.27
CA ILE A 112 3.07 -3.43 12.85
C ILE A 112 2.16 -2.21 12.68
N LEU A 113 2.76 -1.12 12.25
CA LEU A 113 2.06 0.14 11.97
C LEU A 113 1.86 0.27 10.46
N LEU A 114 0.62 0.41 10.04
CA LEU A 114 0.27 0.61 8.64
C LEU A 114 0.04 2.10 8.38
N ILE A 115 0.56 2.62 7.29
CA ILE A 115 0.28 3.97 6.80
C ILE A 115 0.14 3.95 5.28
N SER A 116 -0.82 4.70 4.75
CA SER A 116 -1.11 4.74 3.31
C SER A 116 -0.65 6.07 2.70
N THR A 117 -0.29 6.04 1.41
CA THR A 117 -0.14 7.26 0.61
C THR A 117 -1.49 7.81 0.11
N MET A 118 -2.58 7.08 0.33
CA MET A 118 -3.94 7.47 -0.04
C MET A 118 -4.60 8.20 1.14
N PHE A 119 -4.39 9.49 1.26
CA PHE A 119 -4.74 10.27 2.46
C PHE A 119 -6.14 10.90 2.45
N THR A 120 -6.90 10.84 1.32
CA THR A 120 -8.27 11.37 1.26
C THR A 120 -9.30 10.36 1.76
N ARG A 121 -10.30 10.87 2.52
CA ARG A 121 -11.45 10.04 2.94
C ARG A 121 -12.33 9.65 1.76
N GLY A 122 -13.16 8.62 1.95
CA GLY A 122 -14.11 8.11 0.96
C GLY A 122 -13.54 7.07 -0.01
N GLY A 123 -12.23 6.77 0.08
CA GLY A 123 -11.59 5.73 -0.74
C GLY A 123 -11.84 4.33 -0.18
N ILE A 124 -12.30 3.41 -1.03
CA ILE A 124 -12.60 2.02 -0.64
C ILE A 124 -11.37 1.32 -0.02
N HIS A 125 -10.19 1.54 -0.58
CA HIS A 125 -8.95 0.95 -0.06
C HIS A 125 -8.65 1.42 1.36
N ALA A 126 -8.72 2.75 1.60
CA ALA A 126 -8.37 3.34 2.89
C ALA A 126 -9.42 3.09 3.98
N GLU A 127 -10.70 3.02 3.63
CA GLU A 127 -11.79 2.94 4.61
C GLU A 127 -12.42 1.56 4.76
N CYS A 128 -12.21 0.65 3.79
CA CYS A 128 -12.79 -0.70 3.85
C CYS A 128 -11.73 -1.79 3.77
N GLU A 129 -10.87 -1.79 2.76
CA GLU A 129 -9.97 -2.92 2.50
C GLU A 129 -8.83 -3.00 3.53
N ILE A 130 -8.06 -1.91 3.73
CA ILE A 130 -6.99 -1.92 4.73
C ILE A 130 -7.53 -2.20 6.16
N PRO A 131 -8.62 -1.57 6.63
CA PRO A 131 -9.24 -1.94 7.89
C PRO A 131 -9.67 -3.41 7.96
N GLY A 132 -10.20 -3.97 6.87
CA GLY A 132 -10.54 -5.39 6.77
C GLY A 132 -9.33 -6.30 6.96
N ILE A 133 -8.22 -5.99 6.28
CA ILE A 133 -6.94 -6.71 6.43
C ILE A 133 -6.44 -6.65 7.89
N VAL A 134 -6.54 -5.49 8.55
CA VAL A 134 -6.18 -5.34 9.97
C VAL A 134 -7.01 -6.26 10.85
N ILE A 135 -8.33 -6.31 10.63
CA ILE A 135 -9.24 -7.17 11.40
C ILE A 135 -8.88 -8.65 11.22
N GLU A 136 -8.70 -9.10 9.98
CA GLU A 136 -8.35 -10.50 9.70
C GLU A 136 -6.95 -10.85 10.22
N THR A 137 -5.98 -9.97 10.11
CA THR A 137 -4.64 -10.18 10.68
C THR A 137 -4.70 -10.35 12.19
N ARG A 138 -5.45 -9.52 12.91
CA ARG A 138 -5.62 -9.63 14.36
C ARG A 138 -6.26 -10.94 14.79
N LYS A 139 -7.20 -11.46 14.00
CA LYS A 139 -7.80 -12.78 14.24
C LYS A 139 -6.78 -13.91 14.06
N LYS A 140 -6.01 -13.84 12.99
CA LYS A 140 -5.02 -14.86 12.61
C LYS A 140 -3.80 -14.85 13.54
N HIS A 141 -3.37 -13.67 13.96
CA HIS A 141 -2.18 -13.43 14.78
C HIS A 141 -2.50 -12.66 16.06
N PRO A 142 -3.21 -13.25 17.05
CA PRO A 142 -3.72 -12.53 18.22
C PRO A 142 -2.65 -11.95 19.15
N ARG A 143 -1.37 -12.35 18.96
CA ARG A 143 -0.23 -11.81 19.72
C ARG A 143 0.45 -10.63 19.01
N VAL A 144 0.09 -10.33 17.75
CA VAL A 144 0.66 -9.24 16.97
C VAL A 144 -0.28 -8.04 17.03
N GLN A 145 0.25 -6.90 17.43
CA GLN A 145 -0.47 -5.63 17.40
C GLN A 145 -0.36 -5.03 16.00
N VAL A 146 -1.48 -4.92 15.31
CA VAL A 146 -1.54 -4.26 13.99
C VAL A 146 -2.41 -3.02 14.12
N GLU A 147 -1.85 -1.87 13.77
CA GLU A 147 -2.53 -0.58 13.84
C GLU A 147 -2.47 0.12 12.47
N TYR A 148 -3.55 0.79 12.10
CA TYR A 148 -3.60 1.61 10.89
C TYR A 148 -3.68 3.09 11.26
N ALA A 149 -2.68 3.86 10.83
CA ALA A 149 -2.61 5.29 11.06
C ALA A 149 -3.60 6.03 10.13
N TRP A 150 -4.87 5.93 10.44
CA TRP A 150 -6.00 6.46 9.71
C TRP A 150 -7.11 6.91 10.67
N PRO A 151 -7.90 7.95 10.37
CA PRO A 151 -7.74 8.88 9.23
C PRO A 151 -6.59 9.87 9.43
N PHE A 152 -6.10 10.44 8.32
CA PHE A 152 -5.15 11.53 8.39
C PHE A 152 -5.81 12.80 8.94
N ASP A 153 -5.06 13.57 9.73
CA ASP A 153 -5.47 14.90 10.12
C ASP A 153 -5.42 15.87 8.93
N ALA A 154 -6.54 16.54 8.68
CA ALA A 154 -6.67 17.44 7.53
C ALA A 154 -5.71 18.65 7.62
N GLY A 155 -5.38 19.10 8.84
CA GLY A 155 -4.42 20.20 9.06
C GLY A 155 -3.01 19.78 8.62
N PHE A 156 -2.54 18.59 9.02
CA PHE A 156 -1.24 18.08 8.57
C PHE A 156 -1.17 17.90 7.05
N ILE A 157 -2.24 17.43 6.42
CA ILE A 157 -2.28 17.34 4.96
C ILE A 157 -2.25 18.72 4.31
N ALA A 158 -2.98 19.69 4.84
CA ALA A 158 -2.97 21.06 4.34
C ALA A 158 -1.57 21.70 4.47
N ASP A 159 -0.88 21.51 5.59
CA ASP A 159 0.49 22.01 5.82
C ASP A 159 1.48 21.37 4.84
N PHE A 160 1.37 20.05 4.60
CA PHE A 160 2.18 19.35 3.60
C PHE A 160 1.96 19.93 2.19
N LEU A 161 0.71 20.12 1.79
CA LEU A 161 0.38 20.69 0.48
C LEU A 161 0.85 22.14 0.33
N ALA A 162 0.69 22.96 1.38
CA ALA A 162 1.18 24.33 1.39
C ALA A 162 2.71 24.39 1.28
N ALA A 163 3.42 23.54 2.00
CA ALA A 163 4.87 23.43 1.92
C ALA A 163 5.35 23.01 0.51
N GLN A 164 4.63 22.11 -0.14
CA GLN A 164 4.93 21.71 -1.51
C GLN A 164 4.68 22.84 -2.52
N LEU A 165 3.58 23.58 -2.36
CA LEU A 165 3.28 24.75 -3.19
C LEU A 165 4.38 25.82 -3.06
N ALA A 166 4.84 26.11 -1.85
CA ALA A 166 5.92 27.08 -1.61
C ALA A 166 7.24 26.70 -2.27
N ARG A 167 7.50 25.39 -2.47
CA ARG A 167 8.69 24.91 -3.19
C ARG A 167 8.53 25.01 -4.72
N ALA A 168 7.31 24.84 -5.23
CA ALA A 168 7.02 24.83 -6.65
C ALA A 168 6.91 26.24 -7.27
N VAL A 169 6.53 27.24 -6.47
CA VAL A 169 6.41 28.62 -6.91
C VAL A 169 7.76 29.34 -6.72
N PRO A 170 8.42 29.83 -7.79
CA PRO A 170 9.62 30.63 -7.63
C PRO A 170 9.28 31.91 -6.81
N THR A 171 10.03 32.16 -5.75
CA THR A 171 9.92 33.44 -5.02
C THR A 171 10.18 34.58 -6.02
N PRO A 172 9.28 35.56 -6.17
CA PRO A 172 9.57 36.72 -7.01
C PRO A 172 10.90 37.31 -6.57
N LYS A 173 11.86 37.45 -7.50
CA LYS A 173 13.09 38.21 -7.20
C LYS A 173 12.68 39.64 -6.91
N ALA A 174 12.96 40.10 -5.68
CA ALA A 174 12.83 41.51 -5.30
C ALA A 174 13.75 42.40 -6.14
#